data_fc1bb0b47bf7df3042de6488b7e449b0
#
_entry.id   fc1bb0b47bf7df3042de6488b7e449b0
#
_cell.length_a   1.000
_cell.length_b   1.000
_cell.length_c   1.000
_cell.angle_alpha   90.00
_cell.angle_beta   90.00
_cell.angle_gamma   90.00
#
_symmetry.space_group_name_H-M   'P 1'
#
loop_
_entity.id
_entity.type
_entity.pdbx_description
1 polymer ?
#
loop_
_entity_poly.entity_id
_entity_poly.type
_entity_poly.pdbx_seq_one_letter_code
_entity_poly.pdbx_strand_id
1 'polypeptide(L)'
;MLQISNEITISSEEIDIQAIRAQGSGGQNVNKVSTAVHLRFDIKASSLPDLYKEKLLMLKDQRISADGIIIIKAQQYRSQLKNREDALNRLQELIKSVTVARKKRRATKPTKGSQERRLESKVKRGRAKSLRGKVDDQ
;
A
#
# COMPACT_ATOMS: atom_id res chain seq x y z
N MET A 1 2.47 19.84 -13.92
CA MET A 1 1.16 19.18 -13.91
C MET A 1 1.32 17.68 -13.75
N LEU A 2 0.52 17.10 -12.91
CA LEU A 2 0.49 15.64 -12.71
C LEU A 2 -0.79 15.08 -13.35
N GLN A 3 -0.66 14.28 -14.40
CA GLN A 3 -1.80 13.68 -15.07
C GLN A 3 -2.22 12.38 -14.38
N ILE A 4 -3.47 12.30 -13.95
CA ILE A 4 -4.03 11.12 -13.27
C ILE A 4 -4.81 10.28 -14.28
N SER A 5 -5.64 10.93 -15.12
CA SER A 5 -6.37 10.27 -16.20
C SER A 5 -6.47 11.24 -17.38
N ASN A 6 -7.11 10.80 -18.47
CA ASN A 6 -7.31 11.66 -19.63
C ASN A 6 -8.10 12.94 -19.31
N GLU A 7 -8.92 12.90 -18.27
CA GLU A 7 -9.78 14.01 -17.87
C GLU A 7 -9.32 14.72 -16.60
N ILE A 8 -8.44 14.09 -15.82
CA ILE A 8 -8.04 14.58 -14.50
C ILE A 8 -6.56 14.89 -14.48
N THR A 9 -6.25 16.15 -14.17
CA THR A 9 -4.89 16.65 -14.04
C THR A 9 -4.78 17.46 -12.75
N ILE A 10 -3.72 17.25 -11.98
CA ILE A 10 -3.43 18.00 -10.78
C ILE A 10 -2.43 19.10 -11.11
N SER A 11 -2.76 20.35 -10.75
CA SER A 11 -1.84 21.47 -10.91
C SER A 11 -0.65 21.34 -9.96
N SER A 12 0.52 21.77 -10.40
CA SER A 12 1.72 21.80 -9.56
C SER A 12 1.57 22.70 -8.33
N GLU A 13 0.68 23.68 -8.39
CA GLU A 13 0.37 24.56 -7.26
C GLU A 13 -0.33 23.84 -6.10
N GLU A 14 -1.03 22.75 -6.40
CA GLU A 14 -1.72 21.94 -5.38
C GLU A 14 -0.77 21.00 -4.65
N ILE A 15 0.43 20.81 -5.17
CA ILE A 15 1.44 19.89 -4.61
C ILE A 15 2.57 20.71 -4.00
N ASP A 16 2.78 20.57 -2.69
CA ASP A 16 3.89 21.20 -2.00
C ASP A 16 5.06 20.24 -1.93
N ILE A 17 6.19 20.62 -2.50
CA ILE A 17 7.41 19.82 -2.52
C ILE A 17 8.54 20.61 -1.89
N GLN A 18 9.13 20.07 -0.83
CA GLN A 18 10.25 20.68 -0.13
C GLN A 18 11.44 19.73 -0.12
N ALA A 19 12.62 20.29 -0.34
CA ALA A 19 13.86 19.56 -0.18
C ALA A 19 14.19 19.47 1.31
N ILE A 20 14.49 18.26 1.77
CA ILE A 20 14.90 17.99 3.15
C ILE A 20 16.20 17.20 3.15
N ARG A 21 16.85 17.15 4.31
CA ARG A 21 18.04 16.32 4.48
C ARG A 21 17.65 14.85 4.49
N ALA A 22 18.37 14.04 3.71
CA ALA A 22 18.17 12.60 3.72
C ALA A 22 18.55 12.02 5.08
N GLN A 23 17.69 11.16 5.62
CA GLN A 23 17.98 10.42 6.83
C GLN A 23 18.51 9.04 6.44
N GLY A 24 19.68 8.69 6.91
CA GLY A 24 20.28 7.39 6.63
C GLY A 24 21.61 7.23 7.33
N SER A 25 21.97 5.98 7.60
CA SER A 25 23.24 5.58 8.17
C SER A 25 24.32 5.59 7.10
N GLY A 26 24.73 6.70 6.62
CA GLY A 26 25.75 6.64 5.62
C GLY A 26 26.52 7.94 5.53
N GLY A 27 27.71 7.90 5.25
CA GLY A 27 28.74 8.86 4.95
C GLY A 27 28.46 10.36 5.24
N GLN A 28 29.49 11.13 5.33
CA GLN A 28 29.41 12.55 5.67
C GLN A 28 28.56 13.40 4.70
N ASN A 29 28.35 12.92 3.48
CA ASN A 29 27.57 13.64 2.47
C ASN A 29 26.06 13.61 2.73
N VAL A 30 25.56 12.60 3.46
CA VAL A 30 24.13 12.47 3.78
C VAL A 30 23.66 13.62 4.66
N ASN A 31 24.51 14.12 5.53
CA ASN A 31 24.18 15.21 6.47
C ASN A 31 24.32 16.62 5.87
N LYS A 32 25.01 16.76 4.74
CA LYS A 32 25.34 18.05 4.15
C LYS A 32 24.51 18.42 2.92
N VAL A 33 23.88 17.44 2.26
CA VAL A 33 23.17 17.63 1.01
C VAL A 33 21.70 17.33 1.17
N SER A 34 20.84 18.31 0.87
CA SER A 34 19.39 18.16 0.92
C SER A 34 18.89 17.54 -0.38
N THR A 35 19.10 16.23 -0.55
CA THR A 35 18.66 15.48 -1.72
C THR A 35 17.29 14.82 -1.54
N ALA A 36 16.87 14.57 -0.31
CA ALA A 36 15.56 14.03 -0.03
C ALA A 36 14.47 15.06 -0.30
N VAL A 37 13.30 14.57 -0.67
CA VAL A 37 12.14 15.40 -1.00
C VAL A 37 10.97 15.00 -0.14
N HIS A 38 10.29 15.99 0.42
CA HIS A 38 9.07 15.84 1.18
C HIS A 38 7.91 16.42 0.37
N LEU A 39 7.01 15.56 -0.08
CA LEU A 39 5.84 15.95 -0.84
C LEU A 39 4.62 15.96 0.07
N ARG A 40 3.82 17.01 -0.06
CA ARG A 40 2.58 17.19 0.70
C ARG A 40 1.45 17.56 -0.26
N PHE A 41 0.34 16.85 -0.17
CA PHE A 41 -0.84 17.06 -1.01
C PHE A 41 -2.09 17.02 -0.17
N ASP A 42 -2.84 18.13 -0.16
CA ASP A 42 -4.10 18.23 0.58
C ASP A 42 -5.26 17.70 -0.30
N ILE A 43 -5.82 16.56 0.09
CA ILE A 43 -6.90 15.91 -0.66
C ILE A 43 -8.14 16.79 -0.69
N LYS A 44 -8.54 17.35 0.44
CA LYS A 44 -9.77 18.14 0.57
C LYS A 44 -9.72 19.44 -0.21
N ALA A 45 -8.57 20.09 -0.22
CA ALA A 45 -8.37 21.37 -0.92
C ALA A 45 -8.03 21.20 -2.41
N SER A 46 -7.87 19.97 -2.88
CA SER A 46 -7.47 19.69 -4.26
C SER A 46 -8.61 19.86 -5.26
N SER A 47 -8.26 19.92 -6.54
CA SER A 47 -9.21 19.95 -7.65
C SER A 47 -9.76 18.58 -8.03
N LEU A 48 -9.40 17.53 -7.29
CA LEU A 48 -9.91 16.18 -7.57
C LEU A 48 -11.43 16.11 -7.43
N PRO A 49 -12.13 15.30 -8.27
CA PRO A 49 -13.54 15.04 -8.10
C PRO A 49 -13.84 14.43 -6.71
N ASP A 50 -15.03 14.71 -6.19
CA ASP A 50 -15.44 14.25 -4.85
C ASP A 50 -15.33 12.74 -4.67
N LEU A 51 -15.61 11.97 -5.72
CA LEU A 51 -15.48 10.51 -5.69
C LEU A 51 -14.04 10.08 -5.36
N TYR A 52 -13.06 10.74 -5.97
CA TYR A 52 -11.63 10.48 -5.69
C TYR A 52 -11.27 10.88 -4.26
N LYS A 53 -11.76 12.03 -3.82
CA LYS A 53 -11.50 12.52 -2.45
C LYS A 53 -12.04 11.55 -1.41
N GLU A 54 -13.26 11.08 -1.58
CA GLU A 54 -13.88 10.11 -0.68
C GLU A 54 -13.10 8.80 -0.63
N LYS A 55 -12.73 8.25 -1.78
CA LYS A 55 -11.97 7.00 -1.86
C LYS A 55 -10.59 7.12 -1.21
N LEU A 56 -9.90 8.25 -1.42
CA LEU A 56 -8.60 8.50 -0.82
C LEU A 56 -8.71 8.64 0.71
N LEU A 57 -9.73 9.34 1.19
CA LEU A 57 -9.95 9.52 2.63
C LEU A 57 -10.32 8.21 3.33
N MET A 58 -10.97 7.30 2.63
CA MET A 58 -11.32 5.97 3.15
C MET A 58 -10.17 4.97 3.06
N LEU A 59 -9.14 5.26 2.28
CA LEU A 59 -8.01 4.36 2.09
C LEU A 59 -7.14 4.32 3.35
N LYS A 60 -6.88 3.11 3.85
CA LYS A 60 -5.97 2.91 4.96
C LYS A 60 -4.54 2.83 4.46
N ASP A 61 -3.89 3.98 4.33
CA ASP A 61 -2.51 4.10 3.90
C ASP A 61 -1.76 4.99 4.89
N GLN A 62 -0.54 4.57 5.25
CA GLN A 62 0.29 5.32 6.20
C GLN A 62 0.66 6.71 5.69
N ARG A 63 0.67 6.90 4.37
CA ARG A 63 0.99 8.19 3.74
C ARG A 63 -0.13 9.21 3.87
N ILE A 64 -1.34 8.76 4.18
CA ILE A 64 -2.50 9.64 4.33
C ILE A 64 -2.72 9.91 5.81
N SER A 65 -2.64 11.19 6.20
CA SER A 65 -2.86 11.61 7.58
C SER A 65 -4.35 11.65 7.92
N ALA A 66 -4.66 11.73 9.21
CA ALA A 66 -6.04 11.87 9.69
C ALA A 66 -6.72 13.14 9.16
N ASP A 67 -5.94 14.17 8.86
CA ASP A 67 -6.43 15.44 8.31
C ASP A 67 -6.71 15.39 6.81
N GLY A 68 -6.45 14.28 6.15
CA GLY A 68 -6.64 14.13 4.71
C GLY A 68 -5.50 14.70 3.87
N ILE A 69 -4.30 14.66 4.39
CA ILE A 69 -3.10 15.13 3.69
C ILE A 69 -2.23 13.93 3.35
N ILE A 70 -1.84 13.83 2.07
CA ILE A 70 -0.89 12.80 1.61
C ILE A 70 0.52 13.32 1.82
N ILE A 71 1.33 12.56 2.54
CA ILE A 71 2.73 12.90 2.80
C ILE A 71 3.60 11.79 2.22
N ILE A 72 4.48 12.16 1.28
CA ILE A 72 5.41 11.23 0.63
C ILE A 72 6.83 11.75 0.82
N LYS A 73 7.69 10.90 1.39
CA LYS A 73 9.11 11.20 1.54
C LYS A 73 9.91 10.36 0.56
N ALA A 74 10.59 11.00 -0.37
CA ALA A 74 11.43 10.35 -1.36
C ALA A 74 12.90 10.64 -1.10
N GLN A 75 13.67 9.60 -0.83
CA GLN A 75 15.10 9.71 -0.52
C GLN A 75 15.93 8.58 -1.15
N GLN A 76 15.33 7.86 -2.10
CA GLN A 76 15.94 6.68 -2.71
C GLN A 76 17.14 7.02 -3.59
N TYR A 77 17.10 8.15 -4.25
CA TYR A 77 18.12 8.57 -5.20
C TYR A 77 19.07 9.62 -4.59
N ARG A 78 20.24 9.76 -5.17
CA ARG A 78 21.21 10.78 -4.78
C ARG A 78 20.89 12.17 -5.36
N SER A 79 20.08 12.22 -6.40
CA SER A 79 19.68 13.45 -7.06
C SER A 79 18.35 13.94 -6.51
N GLN A 80 18.29 15.22 -6.15
CA GLN A 80 17.05 15.87 -5.72
C GLN A 80 15.98 15.81 -6.80
N LEU A 81 16.38 16.01 -8.07
CA LEU A 81 15.45 15.94 -9.20
C LEU A 81 14.82 14.57 -9.33
N LYS A 82 15.61 13.49 -9.23
CA LYS A 82 15.11 12.13 -9.30
C LYS A 82 14.20 11.79 -8.12
N ASN A 83 14.49 12.27 -6.93
CA ASN A 83 13.63 12.10 -5.77
C ASN A 83 12.31 12.83 -5.94
N ARG A 84 12.34 14.00 -6.53
CA ARG A 84 11.13 14.78 -6.86
C ARG A 84 10.25 14.03 -7.84
N GLU A 85 10.82 13.49 -8.91
CA GLU A 85 10.09 12.68 -9.89
C GLU A 85 9.52 11.42 -9.25
N ASP A 86 10.28 10.75 -8.40
CA ASP A 86 9.84 9.56 -7.65
C ASP A 86 8.64 9.89 -6.75
N ALA A 87 8.70 10.99 -6.02
CA ALA A 87 7.60 11.43 -5.18
C ALA A 87 6.32 11.70 -5.97
N LEU A 88 6.44 12.37 -7.10
CA LEU A 88 5.32 12.65 -8.00
C LEU A 88 4.74 11.37 -8.59
N ASN A 89 5.58 10.43 -8.99
CA ASN A 89 5.14 9.14 -9.52
C ASN A 89 4.40 8.33 -8.45
N ARG A 90 4.87 8.33 -7.21
CA ARG A 90 4.20 7.66 -6.09
C ARG A 90 2.84 8.28 -5.79
N LEU A 91 2.73 9.60 -5.84
CA LEU A 91 1.46 10.29 -5.68
C LEU A 91 0.48 9.92 -6.78
N GLN A 92 0.94 9.92 -8.04
CA GLN A 92 0.15 9.52 -9.19
C GLN A 92 -0.37 8.09 -9.07
N GLU A 93 0.49 7.15 -8.70
CA GLU A 93 0.12 5.75 -8.50
C GLU A 93 -0.90 5.57 -7.37
N LEU A 94 -0.71 6.29 -6.28
CA LEU A 94 -1.64 6.24 -5.15
C LEU A 94 -3.03 6.72 -5.55
N ILE A 95 -3.13 7.83 -6.26
CA ILE A 95 -4.41 8.37 -6.72
C ILE A 95 -5.04 7.45 -7.77
N LYS A 96 -4.25 6.92 -8.70
CA LYS A 96 -4.75 5.97 -9.71
C LYS A 96 -5.25 4.67 -9.07
N SER A 97 -4.65 4.22 -7.99
CA SER A 97 -5.03 2.97 -7.32
C SER A 97 -6.46 2.98 -6.81
N VAL A 98 -6.99 4.13 -6.42
CA VAL A 98 -8.38 4.25 -5.93
C VAL A 98 -9.41 4.27 -7.05
N THR A 99 -8.97 4.46 -8.30
CA THR A 99 -9.87 4.50 -9.46
C THR A 99 -10.05 3.13 -10.09
N VAL A 100 -9.16 2.19 -9.81
CA VAL A 100 -9.25 0.83 -10.35
C VAL A 100 -10.29 0.04 -9.57
N ALA A 101 -11.34 -0.39 -10.26
CA ALA A 101 -12.33 -1.28 -9.67
C ALA A 101 -11.67 -2.62 -9.33
N ARG A 102 -11.59 -2.94 -8.04
CA ARG A 102 -11.10 -4.26 -7.61
C ARG A 102 -12.12 -5.31 -8.04
N LYS A 103 -11.66 -6.31 -8.80
CA LYS A 103 -12.47 -7.47 -9.09
C LYS A 103 -12.88 -8.13 -7.78
N LYS A 104 -14.20 -8.33 -7.61
CA LYS A 104 -14.72 -9.08 -6.47
C LYS A 104 -14.08 -10.46 -6.46
N ARG A 105 -13.43 -10.81 -5.36
CA ARG A 105 -12.84 -12.15 -5.19
C ARG A 105 -13.97 -13.16 -5.19
N ARG A 106 -14.00 -14.01 -6.20
CA ARG A 106 -14.96 -15.12 -6.21
C ARG A 106 -14.56 -16.13 -5.13
N ALA A 107 -15.51 -16.47 -4.28
CA ALA A 107 -15.31 -17.56 -3.34
C ALA A 107 -15.10 -18.84 -4.14
N THR A 108 -13.96 -19.48 -3.98
CA THR A 108 -13.68 -20.79 -4.57
C THR A 108 -14.15 -21.87 -3.63
N LYS A 109 -14.90 -22.84 -4.16
CA LYS A 109 -15.26 -24.02 -3.38
C LYS A 109 -14.06 -24.97 -3.35
N PRO A 110 -13.83 -25.69 -2.21
CA PRO A 110 -12.82 -26.74 -2.18
C PRO A 110 -13.08 -27.79 -3.26
N THR A 111 -12.04 -28.29 -3.89
CA THR A 111 -12.16 -29.37 -4.88
C THR A 111 -12.58 -30.66 -4.19
N LYS A 112 -13.21 -31.56 -4.95
CA LYS A 112 -13.63 -32.88 -4.44
C LYS A 112 -12.44 -33.66 -3.87
N GLY A 113 -11.30 -33.65 -4.55
CA GLY A 113 -10.08 -34.30 -4.06
C GLY A 113 -9.53 -33.68 -2.78
N SER A 114 -9.65 -32.35 -2.62
CA SER A 114 -9.28 -31.64 -1.40
C SER A 114 -10.14 -32.04 -0.21
N GLN A 115 -11.45 -32.17 -0.42
CA GLN A 115 -12.40 -32.64 0.61
C GLN A 115 -12.13 -34.09 1.03
N GLU A 116 -11.84 -34.96 0.07
CA GLU A 116 -11.50 -36.36 0.34
C GLU A 116 -10.21 -36.47 1.17
N ARG A 117 -9.18 -35.72 0.81
CA ARG A 117 -7.92 -35.66 1.57
C ARG A 117 -8.12 -35.18 3.00
N ARG A 118 -8.98 -34.18 3.18
CA ARG A 118 -9.32 -33.66 4.51
C ARG A 118 -10.04 -34.71 5.35
N LEU A 119 -10.98 -35.45 4.77
CA LEU A 119 -11.71 -36.53 5.44
C LEU A 119 -10.80 -37.69 5.80
N GLU A 120 -9.92 -38.13 4.89
CA GLU A 120 -8.90 -39.15 5.18
C GLU A 120 -8.00 -38.79 6.33
N SER A 121 -7.53 -37.54 6.35
CA SER A 121 -6.69 -36.99 7.44
C SER A 121 -7.43 -37.03 8.78
N LYS A 122 -8.72 -36.66 8.78
CA LYS A 122 -9.56 -36.71 9.98
C LYS A 122 -9.73 -38.15 10.47
N VAL A 123 -10.01 -39.13 9.59
CA VAL A 123 -10.18 -40.54 9.92
C VAL A 123 -8.89 -41.10 10.51
N LYS A 124 -7.74 -40.81 9.91
CA LYS A 124 -6.43 -41.25 10.45
C LYS A 124 -6.16 -40.73 11.85
N ARG A 125 -6.46 -39.46 12.09
CA ARG A 125 -6.30 -38.86 13.43
C ARG A 125 -7.27 -39.45 14.44
N GLY A 126 -8.50 -39.74 14.03
CA GLY A 126 -9.49 -40.40 14.87
C GLY A 126 -9.07 -41.78 15.27
N ARG A 127 -8.52 -42.58 14.35
CA ARG A 127 -8.00 -43.93 14.64
C ARG A 127 -6.80 -43.87 15.59
N ALA A 128 -5.88 -42.95 15.37
CA ALA A 128 -4.72 -42.77 16.26
C ALA A 128 -5.16 -42.43 17.69
N LYS A 129 -6.18 -41.58 17.85
CA LYS A 129 -6.72 -41.23 19.17
C LYS A 129 -7.44 -42.44 19.84
N SER A 130 -8.20 -43.22 19.11
CA SER A 130 -8.87 -44.39 19.66
C SER A 130 -7.90 -45.50 20.08
N LEU A 131 -6.81 -45.69 19.33
CA LEU A 131 -5.74 -46.62 19.69
C LEU A 131 -4.97 -46.22 20.95
N ARG A 132 -4.84 -44.92 21.20
CA ARG A 132 -4.20 -44.44 22.44
C ARG A 132 -5.03 -44.73 23.67
N GLY A 133 -6.35 -44.71 23.57
CA GLY A 133 -7.24 -44.98 24.68
C GLY A 133 -7.33 -46.46 25.07
N LYS A 134 -7.00 -47.38 24.17
CA LYS A 134 -7.11 -48.84 24.42
C LYS A 134 -5.88 -49.48 25.04
N VAL A 135 -4.77 -48.77 25.13
CA VAL A 135 -3.51 -49.30 25.66
C VAL A 135 -3.57 -49.48 27.17
N ASP A 136 -4.44 -48.73 27.83
CA ASP A 136 -4.58 -48.73 29.30
C ASP A 136 -5.52 -49.78 29.86
N ASP A 137 -6.21 -50.56 29.01
CA ASP A 137 -7.19 -51.55 29.39
C ASP A 137 -6.62 -52.98 29.54
N GLN A 138 -5.32 -53.10 29.73
CA GLN A 138 -4.71 -54.39 29.97
C GLN A 138 -4.24 -54.54 31.41
#